data_6e4d74c81416935b282aeab035b8ed64
#
_entry.id   6e4d74c81416935b282aeab035b8ed64
#
_cell.length_a   1.000
_cell.length_b   1.000
_cell.length_c   1.000
_cell.angle_alpha   90.00
_cell.angle_beta   90.00
_cell.angle_gamma   90.00
#
_symmetry.space_group_name_H-M   'P 1'
#
loop_
_entity.id
_entity.type
_entity.pdbx_description
1 polymer ?
#
loop_
_entity_poly.entity_id
_entity_poly.type
_entity_poly.pdbx_seq_one_letter_code
_entity_poly.pdbx_strand_id
1 'polypeptide(L)'
;MAVKVIIPTPLRAYAGRQASVELQAATVAEALSALTAKFGDLKKHLYSDDGRLRSFVNVYVNDEDIRYLQKDQTRLNEGDTVSIVPSIAGGARY
;
A
#
# COMPACT_ATOMS: atom_id res chain seq x y z
N MET A 1 -13.10 9.31 1.79
CA MET A 1 -13.07 8.49 3.00
C MET A 1 -11.72 8.59 3.68
N ALA A 2 -11.68 8.79 4.97
CA ALA A 2 -10.44 8.79 5.72
C ALA A 2 -10.03 7.34 5.99
N VAL A 3 -8.88 6.95 5.47
CA VAL A 3 -8.37 5.58 5.63
C VAL A 3 -6.97 5.63 6.20
N LYS A 4 -6.57 4.56 6.87
CA LYS A 4 -5.23 4.43 7.43
C LYS A 4 -4.44 3.47 6.55
N VAL A 5 -3.22 3.87 6.16
CA VAL A 5 -2.31 3.01 5.42
C VAL A 5 -1.18 2.60 6.34
N ILE A 6 -1.00 1.30 6.54
CA ILE A 6 0.08 0.75 7.37
C ILE A 6 1.30 0.56 6.49
N ILE A 7 2.42 1.15 6.92
CA ILE A 7 3.68 1.08 6.18
C ILE A 7 4.54 -0.02 6.81
N PRO A 8 5.02 -0.98 6.02
CA PRO A 8 5.89 -2.03 6.57
C PRO A 8 7.23 -1.45 7.03
N THR A 9 7.81 -2.08 8.03
CA THR A 9 9.06 -1.62 8.65
C THR A 9 10.15 -1.26 7.63
N PRO A 10 10.45 -2.12 6.63
CA PRO A 10 11.53 -1.81 5.70
C PRO A 10 11.26 -0.62 4.79
N LEU A 11 10.01 -0.19 4.67
CA LEU A 11 9.67 0.95 3.82
C LEU A 11 9.43 2.23 4.60
N ARG A 12 9.46 2.18 5.93
CA ARG A 12 9.16 3.37 6.75
C ARG A 12 10.16 4.51 6.54
N ALA A 13 11.39 4.19 6.21
CA ALA A 13 12.40 5.20 5.92
C ALA A 13 12.02 6.09 4.73
N TYR A 14 11.20 5.55 3.82
CA TYR A 14 10.71 6.28 2.63
C TYR A 14 9.38 6.97 2.87
N ALA A 15 8.82 6.83 4.07
CA ALA A 15 7.53 7.40 4.43
C ALA A 15 7.63 8.25 5.69
N GLY A 16 8.72 9.01 5.83
CA GLY A 16 8.93 9.86 7.00
C GLY A 16 9.07 9.09 8.29
N ARG A 17 9.46 7.82 8.23
CA ARG A 17 9.59 6.92 9.37
C ARG A 17 8.29 6.68 10.11
N GLN A 18 7.17 6.83 9.41
CA GLN A 18 5.85 6.62 9.99
C GLN A 18 5.41 5.17 9.83
N ALA A 19 4.82 4.61 10.88
CA ALA A 19 4.27 3.26 10.84
C ALA A 19 2.92 3.25 10.12
N SER A 20 2.20 4.37 10.12
CA SER A 20 0.93 4.50 9.43
C SER A 20 0.73 5.94 8.98
N VAL A 21 -0.07 6.11 7.93
CA VAL A 21 -0.39 7.42 7.37
C VAL A 21 -1.87 7.46 7.12
N GLU A 22 -2.53 8.54 7.52
CA GLU A 22 -3.94 8.74 7.20
C GLU A 22 -4.07 9.49 5.89
N LEU A 23 -4.96 9.00 5.04
CA LEU A 23 -5.18 9.56 3.70
C LEU A 23 -6.67 9.60 3.39
N GLN A 24 -7.04 10.43 2.41
CA GLN A 24 -8.38 10.47 1.86
C GLN A 24 -8.37 9.65 0.58
N ALA A 25 -9.21 8.62 0.52
CA ALA A 25 -9.30 7.77 -0.67
C ALA A 25 -10.61 7.01 -0.67
N ALA A 26 -11.12 6.73 -1.86
CA ALA A 26 -12.33 5.94 -2.05
C ALA A 26 -12.03 4.53 -2.52
N THR A 27 -10.83 4.30 -3.05
CA THR A 27 -10.39 2.97 -3.52
C THR A 27 -8.94 2.74 -3.10
N VAL A 28 -8.50 1.49 -3.19
CA VAL A 28 -7.10 1.13 -2.91
C VAL A 28 -6.17 1.89 -3.87
N ALA A 29 -6.53 1.98 -5.14
CA ALA A 29 -5.72 2.71 -6.12
C ALA A 29 -5.52 4.16 -5.70
N GLU A 30 -6.58 4.82 -5.25
CA GLU A 30 -6.49 6.20 -4.78
C GLU A 30 -5.63 6.32 -3.53
N ALA A 31 -5.75 5.36 -2.61
CA ALA A 31 -4.96 5.37 -1.39
C ALA A 31 -3.47 5.25 -1.71
N LEU A 32 -3.10 4.33 -2.58
CA LEU A 32 -1.70 4.14 -2.96
C LEU A 32 -1.18 5.32 -3.77
N SER A 33 -2.02 5.89 -4.64
CA SER A 33 -1.66 7.07 -5.41
C SER A 33 -1.39 8.27 -4.50
N ALA A 34 -2.26 8.51 -3.52
CA ALA A 34 -2.09 9.59 -2.56
C ALA A 34 -0.83 9.37 -1.70
N LEU A 35 -0.58 8.12 -1.31
CA LEU A 35 0.59 7.78 -0.53
C LEU A 35 1.88 8.07 -1.30
N THR A 36 1.96 7.65 -2.56
CA THR A 36 3.16 7.85 -3.37
C THR A 36 3.32 9.30 -3.82
N ALA A 37 2.23 10.06 -3.89
CA ALA A 37 2.30 11.50 -4.13
C ALA A 37 2.89 12.23 -2.92
N LYS A 38 2.55 11.76 -1.72
CA LYS A 38 3.07 12.35 -0.49
C LYS A 38 4.51 11.93 -0.22
N PHE A 39 4.85 10.68 -0.51
CA PHE A 39 6.18 10.13 -0.32
C PHE A 39 6.67 9.54 -1.64
N GLY A 40 7.24 10.40 -2.48
CA GLY A 40 7.66 10.02 -3.83
C GLY A 40 8.64 8.85 -3.89
N ASP A 41 9.48 8.72 -2.86
CA ASP A 41 10.47 7.62 -2.83
C ASP A 41 9.83 6.24 -2.67
N LEU A 42 8.60 6.18 -2.17
CA LEU A 42 7.88 4.90 -2.06
C LEU A 42 7.49 4.33 -3.41
N LYS A 43 7.30 5.19 -4.40
CA LYS A 43 6.76 4.75 -5.68
C LYS A 43 7.60 3.66 -6.31
N LYS A 44 8.92 3.82 -6.32
CA LYS A 44 9.81 2.82 -6.93
C LYS A 44 9.87 1.51 -6.16
N HIS A 45 9.47 1.53 -4.88
CA HIS A 45 9.44 0.32 -4.06
C HIS A 45 8.12 -0.42 -4.17
N LEU A 46 7.05 0.27 -4.56
CA LEU A 46 5.73 -0.32 -4.70
C LEU A 46 5.38 -0.66 -6.14
N TYR A 47 5.82 0.15 -7.08
CA TYR A 47 5.47 0.00 -8.49
C TYR A 47 6.70 -0.30 -9.32
N SER A 48 6.51 -1.11 -10.37
CA SER A 48 7.54 -1.35 -11.37
C SER A 48 7.54 -0.19 -12.38
N ASP A 49 8.50 -0.22 -13.30
CA ASP A 49 8.65 0.86 -14.30
C ASP A 49 7.43 0.98 -15.20
N ASP A 50 6.66 -0.10 -15.36
CA ASP A 50 5.45 -0.08 -16.19
C ASP A 50 4.22 0.42 -15.43
N GLY A 51 4.38 0.89 -14.19
CA GLY A 51 3.29 1.46 -13.42
C GLY A 51 2.42 0.46 -12.68
N ARG A 52 2.82 -0.79 -12.62
CA ARG A 52 2.07 -1.82 -11.91
C ARG A 52 2.67 -2.11 -10.55
N LEU A 53 1.83 -2.52 -9.60
CA LEU A 53 2.33 -2.99 -8.32
C LEU A 53 3.28 -4.14 -8.54
N ARG A 54 4.40 -4.12 -7.84
CA ARG A 54 5.37 -5.21 -7.93
C ARG A 54 4.75 -6.49 -7.40
N SER A 55 5.10 -7.62 -8.01
CA SER A 55 4.47 -8.91 -7.70
C SER A 55 4.68 -9.35 -6.25
N PHE A 56 5.72 -8.88 -5.60
CA PHE A 56 5.99 -9.22 -4.20
C PHE A 56 5.34 -8.25 -3.20
N VAL A 57 4.60 -7.25 -3.68
CA VAL A 57 3.89 -6.33 -2.81
C VAL A 57 2.45 -6.80 -2.68
N ASN A 58 2.08 -7.16 -1.46
CA ASN A 58 0.70 -7.55 -1.14
C ASN A 58 0.01 -6.41 -0.44
N VAL A 59 -1.27 -6.21 -0.73
CA VAL A 59 -2.06 -5.16 -0.11
C VAL A 59 -3.30 -5.80 0.49
N TYR A 60 -3.60 -5.45 1.73
CA TYR A 60 -4.74 -5.96 2.47
C TYR A 60 -5.65 -4.80 2.87
N VAL A 61 -6.96 -5.04 2.80
CA VAL A 61 -7.95 -4.11 3.35
C VAL A 61 -8.61 -4.83 4.52
N ASN A 62 -8.38 -4.34 5.73
CA ASN A 62 -8.92 -4.94 6.96
C ASN A 62 -8.64 -6.44 7.01
N ASP A 63 -7.38 -6.83 6.74
CA ASP A 63 -6.91 -8.22 6.77
C ASP A 63 -7.35 -9.09 5.59
N GLU A 64 -8.01 -8.52 4.58
CA GLU A 64 -8.37 -9.25 3.36
C GLU A 64 -7.45 -8.84 2.21
N ASP A 65 -6.81 -9.83 1.57
CA ASP A 65 -5.95 -9.59 0.41
C ASP A 65 -6.80 -9.10 -0.75
N ILE A 66 -6.37 -7.97 -1.37
CA ILE A 66 -7.16 -7.37 -2.45
C ILE A 66 -7.24 -8.26 -3.68
N ARG A 67 -6.36 -9.27 -3.82
CA ARG A 67 -6.44 -10.22 -4.92
C ARG A 67 -7.72 -11.05 -4.88
N TYR A 68 -8.30 -11.20 -3.69
CA TYR A 68 -9.58 -11.89 -3.50
C TYR A 68 -10.75 -10.94 -3.43
N LEU A 69 -10.49 -9.66 -3.63
CA LEU A 69 -11.50 -8.60 -3.69
C LEU A 69 -11.52 -8.07 -5.12
N GLN A 70 -11.46 -6.76 -5.27
CA GLN A 70 -11.46 -6.13 -6.60
C GLN A 70 -10.10 -5.52 -6.94
N LYS A 71 -9.04 -6.06 -6.37
CA LYS A 71 -7.68 -5.58 -6.57
C LYS A 71 -7.60 -4.09 -6.22
N ASP A 72 -6.93 -3.28 -7.05
CA ASP A 72 -6.79 -1.86 -6.76
C ASP A 72 -8.09 -1.07 -6.91
N GLN A 73 -9.13 -1.69 -7.49
CA GLN A 73 -10.46 -1.07 -7.57
C GLN A 73 -11.31 -1.36 -6.34
N THR A 74 -10.77 -2.06 -5.36
CA THR A 74 -11.47 -2.35 -4.11
C THR A 74 -11.89 -1.05 -3.43
N ARG A 75 -13.18 -0.96 -3.11
CA ARG A 75 -13.72 0.22 -2.45
C ARG A 75 -13.35 0.28 -0.99
N LEU A 76 -13.07 1.48 -0.52
CA LEU A 76 -12.74 1.73 0.87
C LEU A 76 -13.87 2.49 1.55
N ASN A 77 -14.10 2.16 2.82
CA ASN A 77 -15.06 2.85 3.66
C ASN A 77 -14.33 3.68 4.71
N GLU A 78 -15.04 4.60 5.32
CA GLU A 78 -14.49 5.44 6.37
C GLU A 78 -13.90 4.56 7.47
N GLY A 79 -12.66 4.84 7.84
CA GLY A 79 -11.98 4.12 8.91
C GLY A 79 -11.31 2.81 8.48
N ASP A 80 -11.39 2.44 7.21
CA ASP A 80 -10.72 1.22 6.74
C ASP A 80 -9.20 1.33 6.87
N THR A 81 -8.56 0.17 7.06
CA THR A 81 -7.11 0.07 7.15
C THR A 81 -6.59 -0.65 5.92
N VAL A 82 -5.64 -0.01 5.24
CA VAL A 82 -4.95 -0.60 4.09
C VAL A 82 -3.55 -0.96 4.55
N SER A 83 -3.20 -2.24 4.49
CA SER A 83 -1.89 -2.71 4.93
C SER A 83 -1.05 -3.11 3.73
N ILE A 84 0.18 -2.61 3.68
CA ILE A 84 1.15 -2.96 2.65
C ILE A 84 2.07 -4.01 3.23
N VAL A 85 2.12 -5.20 2.62
CA VAL A 85 2.91 -6.31 3.12
C VAL A 85 3.82 -6.81 2.00
N PRO A 86 5.07 -6.36 1.96
CA PRO A 86 6.00 -6.86 0.94
C PRO A 86 6.48 -8.26 1.29
N SER A 87 6.65 -9.09 0.29
CA SER A 87 7.27 -10.39 0.44
C SER A 87 8.16 -10.62 -0.78
N ILE A 88 9.22 -11.40 -0.59
CA ILE A 88 10.15 -11.69 -1.66
C ILE A 88 10.11 -13.19 -1.92
N ALA A 89 9.95 -13.56 -3.19
CA ALA A 89 9.95 -14.96 -3.59
C ALA A 89 11.27 -15.62 -3.16
N GLY A 90 11.21 -16.89 -2.78
CA GLY A 90 12.38 -17.60 -2.32
C GLY A 90 12.68 -17.45 -0.85
N GLY A 91 11.78 -16.80 -0.11
CA GLY A 91 11.90 -16.66 1.34
C GLY A 91 12.76 -15.50 1.80
N ALA A 92 13.31 -14.73 0.89
CA ALA A 92 14.04 -13.52 1.27
C ALA A 92 13.05 -12.49 1.84
N ARG A 93 13.53 -11.69 2.79
CA ARG A 93 12.69 -10.69 3.46
C ARG A 93 13.44 -9.38 3.61
N TYR A 94 12.65 -8.36 3.75
CA TYR A 94 13.19 -7.08 4.16
C TYR A 94 13.69 -7.13 5.59
#